data_6e97cc040cc5b0ddf1eee8a2534e1795
#
_entry.id   6e97cc040cc5b0ddf1eee8a2534e1795
#
_cell.length_a   1.000
_cell.length_b   1.000
_cell.length_c   1.000
_cell.angle_alpha   90.00
_cell.angle_beta   90.00
_cell.angle_gamma   90.00
#
_symmetry.space_group_name_H-M   'P 1'
#
loop_
_entity.id
_entity.type
_entity.pdbx_description
1 polymer ?
#
loop_
_entity_poly.entity_id
_entity_poly.type
_entity_poly.pdbx_seq_one_letter_code
_entity_poly.pdbx_strand_id
1 'polypeptide(L)'
;MVATGPPGVFSHDVPNKSEAFVIISIIFIVITTFFFAFRQGWRWAHRQRGWDDVMAAAAYIILVIQTVFGGVAAHYGFGKHRQDILPTYSKALEFFFLYQICYKLLGGFTKLTFCFLYLRIFNQKGFQRLVIGVAAIVAAGSLVFAIVTVFQCTPVRRAWNHKIPGHCINNSRFWYSHAAFNTFWDIVVSEASSFTNVIDILTSN
;
A
#
# COMPACT_ATOMS: atom_id res chain seq x y z
N MET A 1 -5.50 -23.91 7.47
CA MET A 1 -4.75 -25.10 7.92
C MET A 1 -4.15 -24.75 9.28
N VAL A 2 -4.64 -25.36 10.33
CA VAL A 2 -4.07 -25.27 11.68
C VAL A 2 -2.89 -26.22 11.67
N ALA A 3 -1.67 -25.70 11.81
CA ALA A 3 -0.50 -26.53 12.00
C ALA A 3 -0.59 -27.18 13.37
N THR A 4 -0.98 -28.45 13.42
CA THR A 4 -0.88 -29.32 14.59
C THR A 4 0.55 -29.81 14.70
N GLY A 5 1.43 -28.98 15.28
CA GLY A 5 2.72 -29.44 15.77
C GLY A 5 2.53 -30.09 17.15
N PRO A 6 3.37 -31.09 17.51
CA PRO A 6 3.25 -31.77 18.79
C PRO A 6 3.48 -30.78 19.97
N PRO A 7 2.74 -30.93 21.08
CA PRO A 7 2.93 -30.07 22.25
C PRO A 7 4.28 -30.38 22.89
N GLY A 8 5.22 -29.41 22.90
CA GLY A 8 6.46 -29.53 23.67
C GLY A 8 7.76 -29.08 23.01
N VAL A 9 7.74 -28.64 21.75
CA VAL A 9 8.95 -28.04 21.14
C VAL A 9 8.78 -26.52 21.14
N PHE A 10 9.13 -25.89 22.26
CA PHE A 10 9.35 -24.44 22.30
C PHE A 10 10.65 -24.17 21.56
N SER A 11 10.58 -23.82 20.28
CA SER A 11 11.77 -23.38 19.55
C SER A 11 12.10 -21.95 20.00
N HIS A 12 12.98 -21.87 21.00
CA HIS A 12 13.60 -20.63 21.49
C HIS A 12 14.47 -19.94 20.42
N ASP A 13 14.62 -20.58 19.25
CA ASP A 13 15.59 -20.21 18.21
C ASP A 13 14.97 -19.59 16.94
N VAL A 14 13.69 -19.21 16.94
CA VAL A 14 13.14 -18.52 15.77
C VAL A 14 13.37 -17.01 15.93
N PRO A 15 14.21 -16.38 15.08
CA PRO A 15 14.54 -14.97 15.21
C PRO A 15 13.28 -14.09 15.13
N ASN A 16 13.20 -13.11 16.03
CA ASN A 16 12.12 -12.15 16.11
C ASN A 16 12.03 -11.36 14.80
N LYS A 17 11.05 -11.65 13.97
CA LYS A 17 10.83 -10.97 12.68
C LYS A 17 10.33 -9.51 12.84
N SER A 18 9.88 -9.12 14.04
CA SER A 18 9.41 -7.77 14.32
C SER A 18 10.51 -6.72 14.21
N GLU A 19 11.73 -7.02 14.67
CA GLU A 19 12.86 -6.09 14.59
C GLU A 19 13.30 -5.87 13.14
N ALA A 20 13.41 -6.93 12.37
CA ALA A 20 13.73 -6.83 10.94
C ALA A 20 12.67 -6.01 10.18
N PHE A 21 11.38 -6.19 10.49
CA PHE A 21 10.30 -5.41 9.89
C PHE A 21 10.44 -3.91 10.19
N VAL A 22 10.74 -3.54 11.44
CA VAL A 22 10.91 -2.14 11.84
C VAL A 22 12.13 -1.52 11.16
N ILE A 23 13.28 -2.22 11.17
CA ILE A 23 14.52 -1.74 10.55
C ILE A 23 14.31 -1.49 9.04
N ILE A 24 13.73 -2.45 8.34
CA ILE A 24 13.43 -2.33 6.91
C ILE A 24 12.49 -1.15 6.66
N SER A 25 11.45 -1.00 7.48
CA SER A 25 10.49 0.11 7.33
C SER A 25 11.15 1.47 7.54
N ILE A 26 12.08 1.59 8.50
CA ILE A 26 12.85 2.82 8.74
C ILE A 26 13.75 3.14 7.54
N ILE A 27 14.45 2.14 7.01
CA ILE A 27 15.32 2.34 5.83
C ILE A 27 14.50 2.85 4.64
N PHE A 28 13.36 2.21 4.35
CA PHE A 28 12.51 2.62 3.24
C PHE A 28 11.91 4.01 3.43
N ILE A 29 11.46 4.39 4.63
CA ILE A 29 10.90 5.72 4.84
C ILE A 29 11.96 6.81 4.72
N VAL A 30 13.19 6.56 5.18
CA VAL A 30 14.31 7.51 5.05
C VAL A 30 14.63 7.74 3.57
N ILE A 31 14.78 6.66 2.81
CA ILE A 31 15.07 6.73 1.36
C ILE A 31 13.93 7.48 0.64
N THR A 32 12.68 7.11 0.92
CA THR A 32 11.51 7.73 0.27
C THR A 32 11.41 9.21 0.64
N THR A 33 11.66 9.57 1.90
CA THR A 33 11.65 10.96 2.36
C THR A 33 12.70 11.79 1.64
N PHE A 34 13.91 11.24 1.46
CA PHE A 34 14.98 11.91 0.73
C PHE A 34 14.57 12.22 -0.72
N PHE A 35 14.07 11.22 -1.47
CA PHE A 35 13.64 11.42 -2.86
C PHE A 35 12.41 12.34 -2.96
N PHE A 36 11.46 12.22 -2.04
CA PHE A 36 10.29 13.07 -1.99
C PHE A 36 10.67 14.54 -1.75
N ALA A 37 11.53 14.79 -0.74
CA ALA A 37 12.00 16.13 -0.43
C ALA A 37 12.79 16.75 -1.58
N PHE A 38 13.68 15.97 -2.21
CA PHE A 38 14.43 16.41 -3.38
C PHE A 38 13.50 16.78 -4.56
N ARG A 39 12.52 15.93 -4.87
CA ARG A 39 11.52 16.19 -5.92
C ARG A 39 10.72 17.46 -5.63
N GLN A 40 10.19 17.60 -4.41
CA GLN A 40 9.37 18.75 -4.03
C GLN A 40 10.17 20.04 -4.00
N GLY A 41 11.39 20.00 -3.48
CA GLY A 41 12.29 21.16 -3.45
C GLY A 41 12.65 21.66 -4.85
N TRP A 42 13.01 20.74 -5.75
CA TRP A 42 13.31 21.08 -7.15
C TRP A 42 12.10 21.71 -7.84
N ARG A 43 10.92 21.13 -7.72
CA ARG A 43 9.69 21.65 -8.34
C ARG A 43 9.24 22.98 -7.74
N TRP A 44 9.47 23.19 -6.45
CA TRP A 44 9.19 24.48 -5.81
C TRP A 44 10.11 25.58 -6.34
N ALA A 45 11.40 25.31 -6.43
CA ALA A 45 12.38 26.26 -6.95
C ALA A 45 12.05 26.69 -8.39
N HIS A 46 11.54 25.77 -9.23
CA HIS A 46 11.22 26.03 -10.64
C HIS A 46 9.76 26.40 -10.88
N ARG A 47 8.95 26.65 -9.85
CA ARG A 47 7.50 26.97 -9.93
C ARG A 47 6.67 25.98 -10.77
N GLN A 48 7.08 24.73 -10.85
CA GLN A 48 6.44 23.69 -11.66
C GLN A 48 5.42 22.85 -10.86
N ARG A 49 4.56 23.48 -10.09
CA ARG A 49 3.51 22.78 -9.31
C ARG A 49 2.41 22.24 -10.19
N GLY A 50 1.90 21.05 -9.89
CA GLY A 50 0.79 20.40 -10.58
C GLY A 50 -0.01 19.49 -9.63
N TRP A 51 -1.12 18.96 -10.16
CA TRP A 51 -1.95 18.00 -9.43
C TRP A 51 -1.18 16.71 -9.07
N ASP A 52 -0.17 16.35 -9.86
CA ASP A 52 0.74 15.25 -9.58
C ASP A 52 1.53 15.44 -8.27
N ASP A 53 1.87 16.69 -7.92
CA ASP A 53 2.56 16.98 -6.65
C ASP A 53 1.62 16.88 -5.44
N VAL A 54 0.35 17.26 -5.62
CA VAL A 54 -0.68 17.10 -4.58
C VAL A 54 -0.92 15.61 -4.29
N MET A 55 -1.03 14.79 -5.34
CA MET A 55 -1.20 13.34 -5.18
C MET A 55 0.02 12.67 -4.57
N ALA A 56 1.23 13.11 -4.95
CA ALA A 56 2.47 12.63 -4.35
C ALA A 56 2.58 13.00 -2.87
N ALA A 57 2.17 14.22 -2.50
CA ALA A 57 2.15 14.65 -1.10
C ALA A 57 1.14 13.85 -0.28
N ALA A 58 -0.07 13.60 -0.83
CA ALA A 58 -1.06 12.75 -0.18
C ALA A 58 -0.55 11.31 0.01
N ALA A 59 0.08 10.73 -1.01
CA ALA A 59 0.72 9.42 -0.91
C ALA A 59 1.80 9.39 0.17
N TYR A 60 2.64 10.43 0.24
CA TYR A 60 3.68 10.52 1.26
C TYR A 60 3.11 10.62 2.69
N ILE A 61 2.07 11.42 2.90
CA ILE A 61 1.38 11.52 4.20
C ILE A 61 0.82 10.15 4.61
N ILE A 62 0.16 9.45 3.69
CA ILE A 62 -0.38 8.10 3.94
C ILE A 62 0.75 7.11 4.28
N LEU A 63 1.90 7.20 3.59
CA LEU A 63 3.08 6.38 3.86
C LEU A 63 3.61 6.60 5.29
N VAL A 64 3.71 7.86 5.74
CA VAL A 64 4.14 8.19 7.10
C VAL A 64 3.18 7.59 8.13
N ILE A 65 1.86 7.80 7.95
CA ILE A 65 0.82 7.25 8.83
C ILE A 65 0.90 5.72 8.87
N GLN A 66 1.04 5.08 7.72
CA GLN A 66 1.19 3.63 7.60
C GLN A 66 2.42 3.13 8.35
N THR A 67 3.56 3.80 8.22
CA THR A 67 4.80 3.42 8.90
C THR A 67 4.66 3.53 10.41
N VAL A 68 3.97 4.57 10.91
CA VAL A 68 3.66 4.71 12.34
C VAL A 68 2.78 3.54 12.82
N PHE A 69 1.70 3.21 12.11
CA PHE A 69 0.85 2.08 12.49
C PHE A 69 1.61 0.75 12.46
N GLY A 70 2.47 0.53 11.47
CA GLY A 70 3.33 -0.66 11.40
C GLY A 70 4.30 -0.75 12.58
N GLY A 71 4.95 0.36 12.94
CA GLY A 71 5.85 0.44 14.09
C GLY A 71 5.14 0.18 15.42
N VAL A 72 3.96 0.78 15.60
CA VAL A 72 3.12 0.54 16.80
C VAL A 72 2.65 -0.91 16.86
N ALA A 73 2.21 -1.50 15.73
CA ALA A 73 1.84 -2.91 15.67
C ALA A 73 3.00 -3.83 16.07
N ALA A 74 4.21 -3.54 15.57
CA ALA A 74 5.43 -4.27 15.91
C ALA A 74 5.79 -4.14 17.41
N HIS A 75 5.64 -2.94 17.98
CA HIS A 75 5.84 -2.70 19.43
C HIS A 75 4.88 -3.54 20.27
N TYR A 76 3.62 -3.69 19.88
CA TYR A 76 2.64 -4.56 20.55
C TYR A 76 2.85 -6.06 20.25
N GLY A 77 3.92 -6.42 19.52
CA GLY A 77 4.34 -7.79 19.31
C GLY A 77 3.90 -8.40 17.98
N PHE A 78 3.48 -7.59 17.00
CA PHE A 78 3.25 -8.09 15.65
C PHE A 78 4.56 -8.68 15.09
N GLY A 79 4.50 -9.97 14.68
CA GLY A 79 5.70 -10.72 14.23
C GLY A 79 6.39 -11.55 15.33
N LYS A 80 5.91 -11.52 16.57
CA LYS A 80 6.30 -12.42 17.67
C LYS A 80 5.40 -13.66 17.74
N HIS A 81 5.83 -14.68 18.46
CA HIS A 81 5.01 -15.87 18.69
C HIS A 81 3.74 -15.51 19.49
N ARG A 82 2.58 -16.04 19.04
CA ARG A 82 1.25 -15.73 19.61
C ARG A 82 1.16 -16.03 21.11
N GLN A 83 1.93 -16.96 21.62
CA GLN A 83 1.91 -17.38 23.03
C GLN A 83 2.49 -16.31 23.96
N ASP A 84 3.47 -15.53 23.47
CA ASP A 84 4.19 -14.52 24.26
C ASP A 84 3.42 -13.19 24.40
N ILE A 85 2.40 -13.00 23.58
CA ILE A 85 1.69 -11.70 23.44
C ILE A 85 0.17 -11.78 23.69
N LEU A 86 -0.29 -12.83 24.35
CA LEU A 86 -1.73 -13.04 24.63
C LEU A 86 -2.49 -11.80 25.13
N PRO A 87 -1.98 -10.97 26.07
CA PRO A 87 -2.70 -9.79 26.54
C PRO A 87 -2.71 -8.62 25.54
N THR A 88 -1.69 -8.50 24.69
CA THR A 88 -1.51 -7.38 23.75
C THR A 88 -1.88 -7.71 22.31
N TYR A 89 -2.15 -8.97 22.02
CA TYR A 89 -2.43 -9.49 20.67
C TYR A 89 -3.55 -8.75 19.95
N SER A 90 -4.64 -8.43 20.65
CA SER A 90 -5.78 -7.71 20.07
C SER A 90 -5.38 -6.30 19.61
N LYS A 91 -4.56 -5.59 20.40
CA LYS A 91 -4.06 -4.26 20.03
C LYS A 91 -3.09 -4.31 18.83
N ALA A 92 -2.20 -5.30 18.79
CA ALA A 92 -1.30 -5.50 17.66
C ALA A 92 -2.07 -5.71 16.35
N LEU A 93 -3.15 -6.51 16.39
CA LEU A 93 -4.02 -6.73 15.24
C LEU A 93 -4.82 -5.50 14.84
N GLU A 94 -5.25 -4.67 15.80
CA GLU A 94 -5.98 -3.42 15.53
C GLU A 94 -5.09 -2.44 14.73
N PHE A 95 -3.86 -2.22 15.16
CA PHE A 95 -2.92 -1.37 14.42
C PHE A 95 -2.50 -1.97 13.07
N PHE A 96 -2.37 -3.28 12.99
CA PHE A 96 -2.13 -3.97 11.74
C PHE A 96 -3.32 -3.83 10.75
N PHE A 97 -4.54 -3.83 11.25
CA PHE A 97 -5.74 -3.58 10.45
C PHE A 97 -5.73 -2.15 9.86
N LEU A 98 -5.38 -1.13 10.65
CA LEU A 98 -5.21 0.24 10.16
C LEU A 98 -4.07 0.34 9.13
N TYR A 99 -2.96 -0.35 9.38
CA TYR A 99 -1.86 -0.47 8.43
C TYR A 99 -2.32 -1.02 7.06
N GLN A 100 -3.17 -2.04 7.05
CA GLN A 100 -3.69 -2.63 5.83
C GLN A 100 -4.56 -1.65 5.03
N ILE A 101 -5.40 -0.85 5.69
CA ILE A 101 -6.22 0.18 5.03
C ILE A 101 -5.32 1.22 4.36
N CYS A 102 -4.34 1.74 5.10
CA CYS A 102 -3.38 2.70 4.57
C CYS A 102 -2.61 2.14 3.37
N TYR A 103 -2.22 0.85 3.42
CA TYR A 103 -1.53 0.18 2.32
C TYR A 103 -2.36 0.16 1.01
N LYS A 104 -3.68 -0.09 1.11
CA LYS A 104 -4.57 -0.09 -0.05
C LYS A 104 -4.69 1.32 -0.66
N LEU A 105 -4.84 2.33 0.18
CA LEU A 105 -4.92 3.72 -0.26
C LEU A 105 -3.59 4.21 -0.86
N LEU A 106 -2.48 3.90 -0.22
CA LEU A 106 -1.14 4.27 -0.70
C LEU A 106 -0.89 3.76 -2.12
N GLY A 107 -1.20 2.48 -2.40
CA GLY A 107 -1.07 1.90 -3.73
C GLY A 107 -1.92 2.61 -4.79
N GLY A 108 -3.10 3.11 -4.43
CA GLY A 108 -3.94 3.92 -5.30
C GLY A 108 -3.34 5.30 -5.58
N PHE A 109 -2.97 6.03 -4.53
CA PHE A 109 -2.41 7.39 -4.67
C PHE A 109 -1.08 7.41 -5.43
N THR A 110 -0.23 6.41 -5.24
CA THR A 110 1.02 6.30 -6.03
C THR A 110 0.76 6.14 -7.51
N LYS A 111 -0.17 5.27 -7.92
CA LYS A 111 -0.55 5.10 -9.32
C LYS A 111 -1.18 6.37 -9.91
N LEU A 112 -2.05 7.02 -9.15
CA LEU A 112 -2.65 8.30 -9.57
C LEU A 112 -1.59 9.38 -9.78
N THR A 113 -0.54 9.42 -8.94
CA THR A 113 0.58 10.35 -9.13
C THR A 113 1.24 10.15 -10.50
N PHE A 114 1.48 8.90 -10.92
CA PHE A 114 2.02 8.61 -12.25
C PHE A 114 1.04 8.97 -13.36
N CYS A 115 -0.24 8.66 -13.21
CA CYS A 115 -1.26 9.04 -14.20
C CYS A 115 -1.31 10.57 -14.40
N PHE A 116 -1.32 11.36 -13.33
CA PHE A 116 -1.30 12.82 -13.43
C PHE A 116 0.00 13.35 -14.01
N LEU A 117 1.13 12.71 -13.72
CA LEU A 117 2.41 13.05 -14.33
C LEU A 117 2.37 12.82 -15.85
N TYR A 118 1.81 11.71 -16.32
CA TYR A 118 1.66 11.43 -17.75
C TYR A 118 0.73 12.42 -18.44
N LEU A 119 -0.41 12.77 -17.81
CA LEU A 119 -1.30 13.79 -18.35
C LEU A 119 -0.63 15.16 -18.51
N ARG A 120 0.40 15.44 -17.72
CA ARG A 120 1.17 16.67 -17.79
C ARG A 120 2.24 16.65 -18.88
N ILE A 121 2.91 15.49 -19.07
CA ILE A 121 4.03 15.36 -20.02
C ILE A 121 3.49 15.21 -21.45
N PHE A 122 2.43 14.42 -21.64
CA PHE A 122 1.92 14.07 -22.95
C PHE A 122 0.64 14.84 -23.29
N ASN A 123 0.72 15.62 -24.39
CA ASN A 123 -0.38 16.50 -24.80
C ASN A 123 -1.28 15.89 -25.88
N GLN A 124 -1.11 14.61 -26.23
CA GLN A 124 -1.94 13.92 -27.23
C GLN A 124 -3.33 13.59 -26.65
N LYS A 125 -4.41 14.13 -27.26
CA LYS A 125 -5.79 13.96 -26.76
C LYS A 125 -6.24 12.50 -26.64
N GLY A 126 -5.79 11.62 -27.52
CA GLY A 126 -6.09 10.18 -27.48
C GLY A 126 -5.48 9.50 -26.24
N PHE A 127 -4.21 9.76 -26.01
CA PHE A 127 -3.48 9.25 -24.86
C PHE A 127 -4.05 9.80 -23.53
N GLN A 128 -4.35 11.07 -23.45
CA GLN A 128 -4.96 11.66 -22.26
C GLN A 128 -6.28 10.99 -21.88
N ARG A 129 -7.16 10.68 -22.83
CA ARG A 129 -8.41 9.96 -22.57
C ARG A 129 -8.15 8.55 -22.00
N LEU A 130 -7.16 7.84 -22.55
CA LEU A 130 -6.76 6.51 -22.05
C LEU A 130 -6.24 6.61 -20.61
N VAL A 131 -5.33 7.55 -20.33
CA VAL A 131 -4.77 7.72 -18.98
C VAL A 131 -5.84 8.13 -17.97
N ILE A 132 -6.79 8.98 -18.34
CA ILE A 132 -7.93 9.34 -17.48
C ILE A 132 -8.79 8.09 -17.18
N GLY A 133 -9.07 7.26 -18.19
CA GLY A 133 -9.77 6.00 -18.00
C GLY A 133 -9.05 5.06 -17.02
N VAL A 134 -7.75 4.88 -17.20
CA VAL A 134 -6.90 4.09 -16.30
C VAL A 134 -6.93 4.67 -14.88
N ALA A 135 -6.75 5.99 -14.73
CA ALA A 135 -6.78 6.66 -13.44
C ALA A 135 -8.11 6.46 -12.71
N ALA A 136 -9.24 6.55 -13.44
CA ALA A 136 -10.58 6.32 -12.88
C ALA A 136 -10.76 4.89 -12.38
N ILE A 137 -10.31 3.88 -13.15
CA ILE A 137 -10.41 2.47 -12.76
C ILE A 137 -9.51 2.18 -11.55
N VAL A 138 -8.28 2.69 -11.55
CA VAL A 138 -7.34 2.54 -10.43
C VAL A 138 -7.89 3.19 -9.16
N ALA A 139 -8.43 4.40 -9.25
CA ALA A 139 -9.04 5.10 -8.12
C ALA A 139 -10.24 4.34 -7.56
N ALA A 140 -11.17 3.93 -8.43
CA ALA A 140 -12.35 3.15 -8.04
C ALA A 140 -11.95 1.80 -7.41
N GLY A 141 -11.03 1.06 -8.04
CA GLY A 141 -10.57 -0.22 -7.54
C GLY A 141 -9.87 -0.10 -6.18
N SER A 142 -8.98 0.88 -6.01
CA SER A 142 -8.29 1.12 -4.73
C SER A 142 -9.27 1.46 -3.62
N LEU A 143 -10.30 2.28 -3.92
CA LEU A 143 -11.35 2.63 -2.98
C LEU A 143 -12.20 1.41 -2.60
N VAL A 144 -12.59 0.58 -3.57
CA VAL A 144 -13.35 -0.65 -3.32
C VAL A 144 -12.55 -1.60 -2.43
N PHE A 145 -11.25 -1.84 -2.72
CA PHE A 145 -10.42 -2.69 -1.88
C PHE A 145 -10.24 -2.12 -0.47
N ALA A 146 -10.13 -0.80 -0.31
CA ALA A 146 -10.06 -0.16 1.00
C ALA A 146 -11.38 -0.36 1.78
N ILE A 147 -12.54 -0.12 1.16
CA ILE A 147 -13.86 -0.31 1.76
C ILE A 147 -14.06 -1.78 2.16
N VAL A 148 -13.77 -2.74 1.27
CA VAL A 148 -13.87 -4.17 1.56
C VAL A 148 -12.93 -4.57 2.70
N THR A 149 -11.75 -3.95 2.81
CA THR A 149 -10.83 -4.17 3.95
C THR A 149 -11.46 -3.70 5.26
N VAL A 150 -12.16 -2.55 5.26
CA VAL A 150 -12.85 -2.05 6.47
C VAL A 150 -13.97 -3.01 6.88
N PHE A 151 -14.75 -3.50 5.93
CA PHE A 151 -15.91 -4.36 6.18
C PHE A 151 -15.61 -5.86 6.00
N GLN A 152 -14.33 -6.27 6.11
CA GLN A 152 -13.93 -7.67 5.92
C GLN A 152 -14.53 -8.65 6.93
N CYS A 153 -15.02 -8.15 8.07
CA CYS A 153 -15.67 -8.97 9.11
C CYS A 153 -17.00 -8.36 9.56
N THR A 154 -17.95 -9.22 9.89
CA THR A 154 -19.23 -8.83 10.52
C THR A 154 -19.33 -9.51 11.90
N PRO A 155 -19.28 -8.75 13.01
CA PRO A 155 -19.02 -7.30 13.13
C PRO A 155 -17.56 -6.92 12.84
N VAL A 156 -17.31 -5.67 12.44
CA VAL A 156 -15.96 -5.16 12.08
C VAL A 156 -14.92 -5.41 13.19
N ARG A 157 -15.32 -5.30 14.45
CA ARG A 157 -14.46 -5.56 15.63
C ARG A 157 -13.87 -6.98 15.66
N ARG A 158 -14.46 -7.93 14.96
CA ARG A 158 -13.93 -9.29 14.84
C ARG A 158 -12.58 -9.32 14.06
N ALA A 159 -12.31 -8.34 13.24
CA ALA A 159 -11.05 -8.27 12.47
C ALA A 159 -9.82 -8.29 13.39
N TRP A 160 -9.89 -7.69 14.57
CA TRP A 160 -8.80 -7.68 15.57
C TRP A 160 -9.13 -8.42 16.86
N ASN A 161 -10.42 -8.68 17.15
CA ASN A 161 -10.84 -9.44 18.33
C ASN A 161 -11.58 -10.71 17.93
N HIS A 162 -10.85 -11.79 17.75
CA HIS A 162 -11.38 -13.09 17.32
C HIS A 162 -12.29 -13.78 18.35
N LYS A 163 -12.40 -13.24 19.59
CA LYS A 163 -13.31 -13.77 20.63
C LYS A 163 -14.79 -13.43 20.34
N ILE A 164 -15.03 -12.42 19.49
CA ILE A 164 -16.38 -11.98 19.14
C ILE A 164 -16.97 -12.97 18.10
N PRO A 165 -18.19 -13.51 18.31
CA PRO A 165 -18.84 -14.36 17.31
C PRO A 165 -19.18 -13.57 16.05
N GLY A 166 -19.06 -14.18 14.86
CA GLY A 166 -19.36 -13.55 13.59
C GLY A 166 -18.65 -14.24 12.42
N HIS A 167 -18.70 -13.63 11.23
CA HIS A 167 -18.08 -14.14 10.01
C HIS A 167 -17.11 -13.13 9.41
N CYS A 168 -16.03 -13.63 8.79
CA CYS A 168 -15.10 -12.82 8.02
C CYS A 168 -14.96 -13.40 6.61
N ILE A 169 -14.60 -12.55 5.64
CA ILE A 169 -14.27 -13.00 4.29
C ILE A 169 -13.01 -13.88 4.32
N ASN A 170 -12.82 -14.68 3.26
CA ASN A 170 -11.60 -15.45 3.12
C ASN A 170 -10.42 -14.51 2.82
N ASN A 171 -9.67 -14.16 3.86
CA ASN A 171 -8.56 -13.19 3.79
C ASN A 171 -7.51 -13.58 2.74
N SER A 172 -7.16 -14.86 2.62
CA SER A 172 -6.15 -15.30 1.66
C SER A 172 -6.58 -15.00 0.22
N ARG A 173 -7.83 -15.36 -0.15
CA ARG A 173 -8.36 -15.09 -1.49
C ARG A 173 -8.43 -13.59 -1.77
N PHE A 174 -8.85 -12.81 -0.79
CA PHE A 174 -8.94 -11.36 -0.90
C PHE A 174 -7.56 -10.71 -1.13
N TRP A 175 -6.53 -11.18 -0.42
CA TRP A 175 -5.17 -10.70 -0.57
C TRP A 175 -4.58 -11.03 -1.94
N TYR A 176 -4.80 -12.25 -2.43
CA TYR A 176 -4.38 -12.64 -3.80
C TYR A 176 -5.09 -11.80 -4.87
N SER A 177 -6.39 -11.55 -4.72
CA SER A 177 -7.14 -10.70 -5.66
C SER A 177 -6.62 -9.27 -5.68
N HIS A 178 -6.33 -8.71 -4.51
CA HIS A 178 -5.73 -7.38 -4.42
C HIS A 178 -4.32 -7.33 -5.03
N ALA A 179 -3.48 -8.34 -4.74
CA ALA A 179 -2.12 -8.41 -5.28
C ALA A 179 -2.16 -8.51 -6.82
N ALA A 180 -3.03 -9.35 -7.37
CA ALA A 180 -3.21 -9.48 -8.81
C ALA A 180 -3.67 -8.16 -9.45
N PHE A 181 -4.69 -7.51 -8.87
CA PHE A 181 -5.16 -6.20 -9.32
C PHE A 181 -4.03 -5.15 -9.28
N ASN A 182 -3.30 -5.10 -8.18
CA ASN A 182 -2.21 -4.13 -8.00
C ASN A 182 -1.11 -4.32 -9.04
N THR A 183 -0.63 -5.56 -9.20
CA THR A 183 0.44 -5.91 -10.16
C THR A 183 0.00 -5.66 -11.60
N PHE A 184 -1.24 -6.03 -11.96
CA PHE A 184 -1.76 -5.78 -13.29
C PHE A 184 -1.74 -4.29 -13.64
N TRP A 185 -2.24 -3.42 -12.74
CA TRP A 185 -2.25 -1.99 -12.99
C TRP A 185 -0.87 -1.34 -12.89
N ASP A 186 0.08 -1.93 -12.14
CA ASP A 186 1.48 -1.47 -12.17
C ASP A 186 2.10 -1.70 -13.55
N ILE A 187 1.85 -2.86 -14.16
CA ILE A 187 2.30 -3.16 -15.53
C ILE A 187 1.64 -2.21 -16.53
N VAL A 188 0.31 -2.04 -16.48
CA VAL A 188 -0.41 -1.16 -17.40
C VAL A 188 0.10 0.28 -17.32
N VAL A 189 0.32 0.81 -16.11
CA VAL A 189 0.82 2.17 -15.93
C VAL A 189 2.27 2.30 -16.40
N SER A 190 3.12 1.30 -16.18
CA SER A 190 4.51 1.33 -16.65
C SER A 190 4.62 1.20 -18.17
N GLU A 191 3.83 0.32 -18.79
CA GLU A 191 3.81 0.13 -20.24
C GLU A 191 3.24 1.36 -20.99
N ALA A 192 2.29 2.09 -20.38
CA ALA A 192 1.76 3.32 -20.97
C ALA A 192 2.86 4.36 -21.26
N SER A 193 3.94 4.38 -20.49
CA SER A 193 5.09 5.25 -20.75
C SER A 193 5.95 4.77 -21.92
N SER A 194 6.08 3.46 -22.09
CA SER A 194 6.87 2.88 -23.19
C SER A 194 6.19 3.08 -24.54
N PHE A 195 4.86 2.91 -24.60
CA PHE A 195 4.07 3.13 -25.82
C PHE A 195 4.15 4.56 -26.33
N THR A 196 4.15 5.55 -25.45
CA THR A 196 4.26 6.96 -25.87
C THR A 196 5.61 7.31 -26.44
N ASN A 197 6.69 6.79 -25.88
CA ASN A 197 8.04 7.00 -26.43
C ASN A 197 8.16 6.42 -27.85
N VAL A 198 7.55 5.27 -28.14
CA VAL A 198 7.54 4.66 -29.47
C VAL A 198 6.72 5.50 -30.46
N ILE A 199 5.56 6.00 -30.04
CA ILE A 199 4.70 6.84 -30.89
C ILE A 199 5.38 8.17 -31.22
N ASP A 200 6.01 8.82 -30.25
CA ASP A 200 6.72 10.09 -30.48
C ASP A 200 7.91 9.91 -31.43
N ILE A 201 8.64 8.80 -31.36
CA ILE A 201 9.73 8.48 -32.29
C ILE A 201 9.18 8.25 -33.71
N LEU A 202 8.03 7.58 -33.83
CA LEU A 202 7.42 7.30 -35.14
C LEU A 202 6.76 8.53 -35.79
N THR A 203 6.31 9.51 -34.99
CA THR A 203 5.68 10.73 -35.50
C THR A 203 6.64 11.90 -35.72
N SER A 204 7.88 11.79 -35.23
CA SER A 204 8.94 12.81 -35.42
C SER A 204 9.79 12.57 -36.68
N ASN A 205 9.55 11.44 -37.42
CA ASN A 205 10.10 11.15 -38.74
C ASN A 205 9.05 11.40 -39.82
#